data_0cff9d057f04443a86316880e6abe0a6
#
_entry.id   0cff9d057f04443a86316880e6abe0a6
#
_cell.length_a   1.000
_cell.length_b   1.000
_cell.length_c   1.000
_cell.angle_alpha   90.00
_cell.angle_beta   90.00
_cell.angle_gamma   90.00
#
_symmetry.space_group_name_H-M   'P 1'
#
loop_
_entity.id
_entity.type
_entity.pdbx_description
1 polymer ?
#
loop_
_entity_poly.entity_id
_entity_poly.type
_entity_poly.pdbx_seq_one_letter_code
_entity_poly.pdbx_strand_id
1 'polypeptide(L)'
;VTNTSLAQSYLVKAKARLKMLAVLLEEAAYSDVVREAQEIVELALKGMLRQVGVEPPKWHDVGRLLEEHAGRFPAEVSAQVSRLAEISAWLRREREFSFYGDIDFIPTEQYGPAEAARAIEDARHVVSVAEKVIR
;
A
#
# COMPACT_ATOMS: atom_id res chain seq x y z
N VAL A 1 -19.48 7.49 13.33
CA VAL A 1 -18.38 7.07 12.45
C VAL A 1 -18.91 6.93 11.04
N THR A 2 -18.26 7.57 10.10
CA THR A 2 -18.64 7.55 8.70
C THR A 2 -17.50 6.93 7.86
N ASN A 3 -17.80 6.62 6.59
CA ASN A 3 -16.77 6.20 5.64
C ASN A 3 -15.67 7.24 5.50
N THR A 4 -16.05 8.54 5.51
CA THR A 4 -15.07 9.63 5.44
C THR A 4 -14.17 9.66 6.67
N SER A 5 -14.73 9.47 7.87
CA SER A 5 -13.95 9.42 9.11
C SER A 5 -12.97 8.25 9.11
N LEU A 6 -13.40 7.07 8.63
CA LEU A 6 -12.53 5.91 8.51
C LEU A 6 -11.45 6.13 7.46
N ALA A 7 -11.79 6.75 6.33
CA ALA A 7 -10.80 7.07 5.29
C ALA A 7 -9.70 7.97 5.84
N GLN A 8 -10.08 9.01 6.58
CA GLN A 8 -9.13 9.92 7.22
C GLN A 8 -8.24 9.18 8.22
N SER A 9 -8.81 8.27 9.02
CA SER A 9 -8.05 7.48 9.97
C SER A 9 -7.02 6.57 9.25
N TYR A 10 -7.44 5.95 8.15
CA TYR A 10 -6.53 5.10 7.37
C TYR A 10 -5.37 5.91 6.80
N LEU A 11 -5.64 7.13 6.33
CA LEU A 11 -4.59 8.00 5.80
C LEU A 11 -3.61 8.41 6.91
N VAL A 12 -4.10 8.78 8.07
CA VAL A 12 -3.25 9.12 9.24
C VAL A 12 -2.34 7.94 9.58
N LYS A 13 -2.89 6.73 9.64
CA LYS A 13 -2.12 5.52 9.93
C LYS A 13 -1.08 5.24 8.84
N ALA A 14 -1.46 5.36 7.58
CA ALA A 14 -0.54 5.13 6.47
C ALA A 14 0.63 6.12 6.50
N LYS A 15 0.36 7.39 6.76
CA LYS A 15 1.41 8.41 6.84
C LYS A 15 2.37 8.18 8.01
N ALA A 16 1.85 7.76 9.16
CA ALA A 16 2.67 7.43 10.32
C ALA A 16 3.60 6.24 9.99
N ARG A 17 3.05 5.22 9.34
CA ARG A 17 3.81 4.02 8.97
C ARG A 17 4.88 4.28 7.92
N LEU A 18 4.67 5.27 7.02
CA LEU A 18 5.73 5.67 6.09
C LEU A 18 7.02 6.06 6.82
N LYS A 19 6.90 6.71 7.96
CA LYS A 19 8.07 7.10 8.76
C LYS A 19 8.81 5.89 9.32
N MET A 20 8.09 4.80 9.58
CA MET A 20 8.69 3.56 10.08
C MET A 20 9.58 2.89 9.03
N LEU A 21 9.31 3.11 7.75
CA LEU A 21 10.14 2.56 6.69
C LEU A 21 11.58 3.07 6.77
N ALA A 22 11.77 4.31 7.19
CA ALA A 22 13.12 4.88 7.36
C ALA A 22 13.90 4.14 8.44
N VAL A 23 13.25 3.79 9.55
CA VAL A 23 13.88 3.05 10.64
C VAL A 23 14.27 1.64 10.19
N LEU A 24 13.36 0.95 9.53
CA LEU A 24 13.62 -0.39 9.00
C LEU A 24 14.76 -0.39 7.99
N LEU A 25 14.81 0.65 7.15
CA LEU A 25 15.87 0.81 6.16
C LEU A 25 17.24 1.01 6.83
N GLU A 26 17.31 1.84 7.87
CA GLU A 26 18.53 2.06 8.63
C GLU A 26 19.06 0.78 9.25
N GLU A 27 18.18 -0.10 9.68
CA GLU A 27 18.52 -1.41 10.25
C GLU A 27 18.82 -2.46 9.20
N ALA A 28 18.81 -2.07 7.92
CA ALA A 28 18.96 -2.99 6.80
C ALA A 28 17.94 -4.14 6.82
N ALA A 29 16.76 -3.88 7.40
CA ALA A 29 15.67 -4.85 7.49
C ALA A 29 14.83 -4.80 6.20
N TYR A 30 15.45 -5.15 5.08
CA TYR A 30 14.87 -4.96 3.75
C TYR A 30 13.58 -5.74 3.52
N SER A 31 13.51 -6.97 3.98
CA SER A 31 12.28 -7.77 3.86
C SER A 31 11.13 -7.14 4.66
N ASP A 32 11.44 -6.57 5.83
CA ASP A 32 10.44 -5.90 6.66
C ASP A 32 9.99 -4.58 6.07
N VAL A 33 10.86 -3.89 5.31
CA VAL A 33 10.47 -2.71 4.54
C VAL A 33 9.39 -3.10 3.52
N VAL A 34 9.58 -4.18 2.79
CA VAL A 34 8.61 -4.67 1.81
C VAL A 34 7.29 -5.03 2.48
N ARG A 35 7.34 -5.73 3.61
CA ARG A 35 6.12 -6.10 4.36
C ARG A 35 5.36 -4.89 4.86
N GLU A 36 6.06 -3.94 5.47
CA GLU A 36 5.42 -2.72 6.00
C GLU A 36 4.85 -1.86 4.86
N ALA A 37 5.55 -1.78 3.74
CA ALA A 37 5.06 -1.06 2.56
C ALA A 37 3.72 -1.64 2.08
N GLN A 38 3.55 -2.96 2.11
CA GLN A 38 2.29 -3.60 1.75
C GLN A 38 1.16 -3.15 2.67
N GLU A 39 1.40 -3.10 3.97
CA GLU A 39 0.41 -2.63 4.94
C GLU A 39 0.01 -1.17 4.69
N ILE A 40 0.99 -0.31 4.39
CA ILE A 40 0.76 1.10 4.08
C ILE A 40 -0.11 1.24 2.84
N VAL A 41 0.23 0.55 1.78
CA VAL A 41 -0.49 0.60 0.50
C VAL A 41 -1.93 0.13 0.70
N GLU A 42 -2.13 -0.96 1.41
CA GLU A 42 -3.46 -1.49 1.66
C GLU A 42 -4.33 -0.49 2.44
N LEU A 43 -3.79 0.13 3.49
CA LEU A 43 -4.50 1.17 4.24
C LEU A 43 -4.89 2.33 3.33
N ALA A 44 -3.95 2.82 2.53
CA ALA A 44 -4.18 3.98 1.66
C ALA A 44 -5.25 3.68 0.61
N LEU A 45 -5.16 2.53 -0.05
CA LEU A 45 -6.12 2.16 -1.10
C LEU A 45 -7.52 1.90 -0.53
N LYS A 46 -7.60 1.25 0.62
CA LYS A 46 -8.89 1.06 1.29
C LYS A 46 -9.50 2.40 1.73
N GLY A 47 -8.65 3.33 2.17
CA GLY A 47 -9.09 4.69 2.49
C GLY A 47 -9.67 5.40 1.28
N MET A 48 -9.03 5.28 0.11
CA MET A 48 -9.55 5.86 -1.13
C MET A 48 -10.93 5.32 -1.49
N LEU A 49 -11.12 4.00 -1.38
CA LEU A 49 -12.42 3.39 -1.64
C LEU A 49 -13.49 3.90 -0.69
N ARG A 50 -13.21 3.95 0.60
CA ARG A 50 -14.17 4.47 1.58
C ARG A 50 -14.53 5.92 1.32
N GLN A 51 -13.57 6.73 0.90
CA GLN A 51 -13.83 8.15 0.60
C GLN A 51 -14.89 8.31 -0.49
N VAL A 52 -14.91 7.41 -1.47
CA VAL A 52 -15.88 7.46 -2.57
C VAL A 52 -17.10 6.56 -2.33
N GLY A 53 -17.29 6.09 -1.10
CA GLY A 53 -18.47 5.34 -0.69
C GLY A 53 -18.46 3.87 -1.02
N VAL A 54 -17.29 3.30 -1.31
CA VAL A 54 -17.14 1.88 -1.58
C VAL A 54 -16.56 1.18 -0.36
N GLU A 55 -17.26 0.18 0.17
CA GLU A 55 -16.75 -0.60 1.28
C GLU A 55 -15.70 -1.58 0.78
N PRO A 56 -14.45 -1.50 1.31
CA PRO A 56 -13.41 -2.42 0.87
C PRO A 56 -13.67 -3.83 1.41
N PRO A 57 -13.52 -4.87 0.59
CA PRO A 57 -13.69 -6.23 1.05
C PRO A 57 -12.47 -6.69 1.86
N LYS A 58 -12.69 -7.64 2.76
CA LYS A 58 -11.61 -8.19 3.59
C LYS A 58 -10.67 -9.10 2.81
N TRP A 59 -11.19 -9.81 1.81
CA TRP A 59 -10.50 -10.94 1.18
C TRP A 59 -10.21 -10.77 -0.31
N HIS A 60 -10.62 -9.66 -0.92
CA HIS A 60 -10.46 -9.43 -2.34
C HIS A 60 -9.35 -8.45 -2.63
N ASP A 61 -8.83 -8.53 -3.85
CA ASP A 61 -7.81 -7.61 -4.33
C ASP A 61 -8.34 -6.17 -4.38
N VAL A 62 -7.75 -5.33 -3.56
CA VAL A 62 -8.12 -3.91 -3.47
C VAL A 62 -7.87 -3.18 -4.79
N GLY A 63 -6.78 -3.52 -5.48
CA GLY A 63 -6.44 -2.92 -6.78
C GLY A 63 -7.52 -3.14 -7.81
N ARG A 64 -8.09 -4.33 -7.84
CA ARG A 64 -9.18 -4.66 -8.77
C ARG A 64 -10.41 -3.80 -8.52
N LEU A 65 -10.74 -3.57 -7.24
CA LEU A 65 -11.86 -2.70 -6.89
C LEU A 65 -11.62 -1.26 -7.28
N LEU A 66 -10.40 -0.77 -7.16
CA LEU A 66 -10.06 0.56 -7.64
C LEU A 66 -10.32 0.68 -9.14
N GLU A 67 -9.93 -0.33 -9.90
CA GLU A 67 -10.17 -0.36 -11.35
C GLU A 67 -11.67 -0.36 -11.67
N GLU A 68 -12.45 -1.16 -10.96
CA GLU A 68 -13.90 -1.21 -11.13
C GLU A 68 -14.59 0.13 -10.83
N HIS A 69 -14.05 0.89 -9.90
CA HIS A 69 -14.62 2.17 -9.45
C HIS A 69 -13.80 3.39 -9.88
N ALA A 70 -12.94 3.22 -10.88
CA ALA A 70 -12.06 4.30 -11.34
C ALA A 70 -12.80 5.60 -11.67
N GLY A 71 -14.01 5.49 -12.21
CA GLY A 71 -14.85 6.64 -12.58
C GLY A 71 -15.32 7.48 -11.39
N ARG A 72 -15.18 7.00 -10.17
CA ARG A 72 -15.56 7.75 -8.96
C ARG A 72 -14.48 8.72 -8.48
N PHE A 73 -13.28 8.61 -9.03
CA PHE A 73 -12.15 9.44 -8.65
C PHE A 73 -11.96 10.61 -9.61
N PRO A 74 -11.32 11.71 -9.14
CA PRO A 74 -10.93 12.79 -10.06
C PRO A 74 -10.08 12.26 -11.22
N ALA A 75 -10.14 12.90 -12.37
CA ALA A 75 -9.47 12.43 -13.58
C ALA A 75 -7.97 12.14 -13.38
N GLU A 76 -7.27 13.00 -12.64
CA GLU A 76 -5.84 12.82 -12.38
C GLU A 76 -5.54 11.58 -11.52
N VAL A 77 -6.46 11.21 -10.64
CA VAL A 77 -6.36 10.01 -9.80
C VAL A 77 -6.76 8.78 -10.61
N SER A 78 -7.84 8.89 -11.37
CA SER A 78 -8.31 7.81 -12.24
C SER A 78 -7.23 7.35 -13.20
N ALA A 79 -6.41 8.27 -13.72
CA ALA A 79 -5.28 7.96 -14.59
C ALA A 79 -4.18 7.14 -13.89
N GLN A 80 -4.12 7.16 -12.56
CA GLN A 80 -3.13 6.43 -11.76
C GLN A 80 -3.59 5.05 -11.31
N VAL A 81 -4.87 4.74 -11.46
CA VAL A 81 -5.47 3.52 -10.87
C VAL A 81 -4.78 2.24 -11.33
N SER A 82 -4.44 2.13 -12.62
CA SER A 82 -3.74 0.94 -13.11
C SER A 82 -2.40 0.74 -12.42
N ARG A 83 -1.65 1.82 -12.21
CA ARG A 83 -0.37 1.75 -11.51
C ARG A 83 -0.55 1.39 -10.04
N LEU A 84 -1.55 1.96 -9.39
CA LEU A 84 -1.85 1.63 -8.00
C LEU A 84 -2.21 0.15 -7.85
N ALA A 85 -2.97 -0.39 -8.79
CA ALA A 85 -3.33 -1.80 -8.81
C ALA A 85 -2.11 -2.71 -8.99
N GLU A 86 -1.17 -2.33 -9.87
CA GLU A 86 0.07 -3.07 -10.07
C GLU A 86 0.94 -3.07 -8.81
N ILE A 87 1.05 -1.93 -8.14
CA ILE A 87 1.80 -1.81 -6.89
C ILE A 87 1.19 -2.73 -5.83
N SER A 88 -0.12 -2.67 -5.68
CA SER A 88 -0.83 -3.51 -4.72
C SER A 88 -0.60 -5.00 -5.00
N ALA A 89 -0.70 -5.40 -6.26
CA ALA A 89 -0.53 -6.79 -6.67
C ALA A 89 0.90 -7.29 -6.37
N TRP A 90 1.91 -6.48 -6.68
CA TRP A 90 3.30 -6.85 -6.39
C TRP A 90 3.53 -7.03 -4.90
N LEU A 91 3.13 -6.06 -4.08
CA LEU A 91 3.34 -6.13 -2.64
C LEU A 91 2.56 -7.26 -1.99
N ARG A 92 1.36 -7.56 -2.48
CA ARG A 92 0.58 -8.69 -1.96
C ARG A 92 1.24 -10.03 -2.24
N ARG A 93 1.85 -10.18 -3.42
CA ARG A 93 2.61 -11.41 -3.74
C ARG A 93 3.79 -11.59 -2.80
N GLU A 94 4.44 -10.49 -2.41
CA GLU A 94 5.64 -10.54 -1.58
C GLU A 94 5.33 -10.59 -0.08
N ARG A 95 4.08 -10.37 0.30
CA ARG A 95 3.68 -10.20 1.69
C ARG A 95 4.16 -11.30 2.63
N GLU A 96 3.83 -12.52 2.31
CA GLU A 96 4.15 -13.65 3.19
C GLU A 96 5.62 -14.01 3.13
N PHE A 97 6.19 -14.06 1.93
CA PHE A 97 7.60 -14.38 1.75
C PHE A 97 8.53 -13.35 2.39
N SER A 98 8.16 -12.07 2.38
CA SER A 98 8.99 -11.03 2.98
C SER A 98 9.02 -11.11 4.50
N PHE A 99 8.02 -11.69 5.13
CA PHE A 99 7.96 -11.77 6.58
C PHE A 99 8.40 -13.14 7.11
N TYR A 100 7.78 -14.20 6.63
CA TYR A 100 8.04 -15.56 7.12
C TYR A 100 9.00 -16.35 6.23
N GLY A 101 8.96 -16.13 4.93
CA GLY A 101 9.74 -16.93 3.97
C GLY A 101 9.22 -18.36 3.85
N ASP A 102 10.11 -19.24 3.44
CA ASP A 102 9.87 -20.68 3.32
C ASP A 102 11.22 -21.40 3.43
N ILE A 103 11.22 -22.73 3.39
CA ILE A 103 12.44 -23.56 3.55
C ILE A 103 13.57 -23.10 2.64
N ASP A 104 13.28 -22.83 1.37
CA ASP A 104 14.28 -22.41 0.39
C ASP A 104 14.24 -20.90 0.10
N PHE A 105 13.58 -20.14 0.97
CA PHE A 105 13.44 -18.70 0.78
C PHE A 105 13.59 -17.99 2.12
N ILE A 106 14.79 -17.56 2.40
CA ILE A 106 15.10 -16.87 3.68
C ILE A 106 14.99 -15.36 3.44
N PRO A 107 14.00 -14.67 4.08
CA PRO A 107 13.75 -13.25 3.80
C PRO A 107 14.98 -12.35 3.94
N THR A 108 15.77 -12.54 4.97
CA THR A 108 16.98 -11.72 5.20
C THR A 108 18.06 -11.92 4.15
N GLU A 109 17.99 -13.00 3.38
CA GLU A 109 18.94 -13.28 2.31
C GLU A 109 18.41 -12.90 0.93
N GLN A 110 17.09 -12.92 0.74
CA GLN A 110 16.47 -12.73 -0.56
C GLN A 110 16.09 -11.31 -0.89
N TYR A 111 15.88 -10.47 0.12
CA TYR A 111 15.52 -9.08 -0.07
C TYR A 111 16.73 -8.19 0.20
N GLY A 112 16.97 -7.26 -0.71
CA GLY A 112 18.09 -6.34 -0.61
C GLY A 112 17.67 -4.88 -0.74
N PRO A 113 18.65 -3.97 -0.84
CA PRO A 113 18.37 -2.54 -0.95
C PRO A 113 17.47 -2.18 -2.13
N ALA A 114 17.59 -2.88 -3.25
CA ALA A 114 16.81 -2.58 -4.46
C ALA A 114 15.31 -2.81 -4.24
N GLU A 115 14.94 -3.95 -3.65
CA GLU A 115 13.54 -4.26 -3.35
C GLU A 115 12.98 -3.30 -2.31
N ALA A 116 13.77 -2.97 -1.28
CA ALA A 116 13.36 -2.01 -0.25
C ALA A 116 13.14 -0.63 -0.86
N ALA A 117 14.05 -0.16 -1.71
CA ALA A 117 13.93 1.15 -2.36
C ALA A 117 12.68 1.22 -3.22
N ARG A 118 12.40 0.18 -3.99
CA ARG A 118 11.17 0.08 -4.80
C ARG A 118 9.93 0.14 -3.93
N ALA A 119 9.91 -0.64 -2.85
CA ALA A 119 8.76 -0.68 -1.94
C ALA A 119 8.49 0.68 -1.30
N ILE A 120 9.54 1.38 -0.87
CA ILE A 120 9.40 2.70 -0.26
C ILE A 120 8.86 3.71 -1.28
N GLU A 121 9.43 3.73 -2.48
CA GLU A 121 8.99 4.65 -3.53
C GLU A 121 7.54 4.41 -3.90
N ASP A 122 7.17 3.14 -4.08
CA ASP A 122 5.80 2.76 -4.41
C ASP A 122 4.81 3.13 -3.28
N ALA A 123 5.17 2.88 -2.03
CA ALA A 123 4.32 3.24 -0.90
C ALA A 123 4.13 4.77 -0.81
N ARG A 124 5.19 5.53 -0.99
CA ARG A 124 5.12 7.00 -1.01
C ARG A 124 4.21 7.50 -2.13
N HIS A 125 4.34 6.91 -3.31
CA HIS A 125 3.50 7.28 -4.44
C HIS A 125 2.02 7.03 -4.14
N VAL A 126 1.69 5.85 -3.63
CA VAL A 126 0.31 5.49 -3.29
C VAL A 126 -0.27 6.46 -2.26
N VAL A 127 0.48 6.76 -1.20
CA VAL A 127 0.02 7.69 -0.17
C VAL A 127 -0.19 9.09 -0.76
N SER A 128 0.69 9.55 -1.64
CA SER A 128 0.55 10.86 -2.29
C SER A 128 -0.72 10.95 -3.12
N VAL A 129 -1.09 9.88 -3.81
CA VAL A 129 -2.35 9.81 -4.57
C VAL A 129 -3.55 9.79 -3.61
N ALA A 130 -3.45 9.01 -2.55
CA ALA A 130 -4.52 8.93 -1.54
C ALA A 130 -4.81 10.29 -0.90
N GLU A 131 -3.78 11.10 -0.66
CA GLU A 131 -3.93 12.45 -0.12
C GLU A 131 -4.74 13.37 -1.03
N LYS A 132 -4.75 13.12 -2.33
CA LYS A 132 -5.55 13.91 -3.28
C LYS A 132 -7.03 13.53 -3.24
N VAL A 133 -7.35 12.35 -2.72
CA VAL A 133 -8.72 11.83 -2.68
C VAL A 133 -9.35 11.99 -1.29
N ILE A 134 -8.61 11.63 -0.25
CA ILE A 134 -9.11 11.62 1.12
C ILE A 134 -9.06 13.02 1.71
N ARG A 135 -10.23 13.47 2.17
CA ARG A 135 -10.38 14.83 2.66
C ARG A 135 -10.82 14.89 4.10
#